data_678c8476838d992601824b3ab5cbb0ce
#
_entry.id   678c8476838d992601824b3ab5cbb0ce
#
_cell.length_a   1.000
_cell.length_b   1.000
_cell.length_c   1.000
_cell.angle_alpha   90.00
_cell.angle_beta   90.00
_cell.angle_gamma   90.00
#
_symmetry.space_group_name_H-M   'P 1'
#
loop_
_entity.id
_entity.type
_entity.pdbx_description
1 polymer ?
#
loop_
_entity_poly.entity_id
_entity_poly.type
_entity_poly.pdbx_seq_one_letter_code
_entity_poly.pdbx_strand_id
1 'polypeptide(L)'
;DPKKDDFSFYSNAKIITPNLHELEKASKSTIDNNDTLVKVCQSIIGKTKLEYIVAKKGENGMTVVGRNEFVSHINAHQVSNPDVTGAGDTVIAALSLAYIKTKDIDRAAIIANAAAAVVVGKQGTAFATFEEINLLLEGDK
;
A
#
# COMPACT_ATOMS: atom_id res chain seq x y z
N ASP A 1 -8.20 -2.20 -3.92
CA ASP A 1 -7.75 -1.18 -4.88
C ASP A 1 -8.96 -0.37 -5.34
N PRO A 2 -9.12 0.86 -4.85
CA PRO A 2 -10.31 1.63 -5.14
C PRO A 2 -10.34 2.08 -6.61
N LYS A 3 -11.53 1.95 -7.24
CA LYS A 3 -11.77 2.37 -8.63
C LYS A 3 -12.76 3.54 -8.73
N LYS A 4 -13.39 3.89 -7.60
CA LYS A 4 -14.31 5.02 -7.51
C LYS A 4 -13.60 6.21 -6.87
N ASP A 5 -13.87 7.41 -7.36
CA ASP A 5 -13.32 8.65 -6.79
C ASP A 5 -13.96 8.97 -5.42
N ASP A 6 -15.19 8.53 -5.19
CA ASP A 6 -15.84 8.65 -3.88
C ASP A 6 -15.58 7.41 -3.02
N PHE A 7 -14.72 7.54 -2.03
CA PHE A 7 -14.36 6.43 -1.15
C PHE A 7 -15.44 6.05 -0.13
N SER A 8 -16.57 6.76 -0.06
CA SER A 8 -17.74 6.34 0.72
C SER A 8 -18.31 5.01 0.24
N PHE A 9 -18.13 4.66 -1.04
CA PHE A 9 -18.47 3.35 -1.60
C PHE A 9 -17.77 2.18 -0.89
N TYR A 10 -16.61 2.44 -0.27
CA TYR A 10 -15.80 1.44 0.44
C TYR A 10 -15.97 1.49 1.96
N SER A 11 -17.00 2.18 2.48
CA SER A 11 -17.17 2.43 3.92
C SER A 11 -17.23 1.17 4.79
N ASN A 12 -17.56 0.01 4.22
CA ASN A 12 -17.60 -1.26 4.95
C ASN A 12 -16.34 -2.14 4.70
N ALA A 13 -15.41 -1.67 3.89
CA ALA A 13 -14.13 -2.35 3.74
C ALA A 13 -13.24 -2.11 4.95
N LYS A 14 -12.44 -3.10 5.30
CA LYS A 14 -11.47 -2.96 6.40
C LYS A 14 -10.25 -2.17 5.95
N ILE A 15 -9.75 -2.47 4.76
CA ILE A 15 -8.53 -1.89 4.19
C ILE A 15 -8.82 -1.48 2.74
N ILE A 16 -8.30 -0.34 2.32
CA ILE A 16 -8.18 0.03 0.91
C ILE A 16 -6.72 0.37 0.57
N THR A 17 -6.36 0.18 -0.70
CA THR A 17 -4.97 0.35 -1.18
C THR A 17 -4.90 1.36 -2.34
N PRO A 18 -5.23 2.64 -2.12
CA PRO A 18 -5.15 3.66 -3.16
C PRO A 18 -3.71 4.04 -3.48
N ASN A 19 -3.47 4.51 -4.70
CA ASN A 19 -2.29 5.29 -5.04
C ASN A 19 -2.51 6.79 -4.73
N LEU A 20 -1.45 7.61 -4.86
CA LEU A 20 -1.53 9.06 -4.58
C LEU A 20 -2.59 9.75 -5.44
N HIS A 21 -2.63 9.45 -6.73
CA HIS A 21 -3.59 10.06 -7.65
C HIS A 21 -5.06 9.72 -7.30
N GLU A 22 -5.33 8.48 -6.88
CA GLU A 22 -6.65 8.07 -6.40
C GLU A 22 -7.04 8.81 -5.12
N LEU A 23 -6.08 9.02 -4.20
CA LEU A 23 -6.28 9.80 -2.98
C LEU A 23 -6.54 11.28 -3.27
N GLU A 24 -5.78 11.89 -4.17
CA GLU A 24 -5.97 13.29 -4.59
C GLU A 24 -7.35 13.51 -5.21
N LYS A 25 -7.78 12.60 -6.09
CA LYS A 25 -9.12 12.64 -6.67
C LYS A 25 -10.21 12.53 -5.60
N ALA A 26 -10.10 11.54 -4.71
CA ALA A 26 -11.08 11.30 -3.67
C ALA A 26 -11.19 12.45 -2.66
N SER A 27 -10.07 13.06 -2.31
CA SER A 27 -10.00 14.16 -1.34
C SER A 27 -10.20 15.54 -1.95
N LYS A 28 -10.03 15.67 -3.27
CA LYS A 28 -9.96 16.95 -4.00
C LYS A 28 -8.85 17.86 -3.46
N SER A 29 -7.75 17.27 -3.02
CA SER A 29 -6.61 17.95 -2.40
C SER A 29 -5.31 17.45 -3.01
N THR A 30 -4.32 18.32 -3.14
CA THR A 30 -2.96 17.94 -3.57
C THR A 30 -2.20 17.31 -2.41
N ILE A 31 -1.39 16.30 -2.70
CA ILE A 31 -0.57 15.58 -1.73
C ILE A 31 0.91 15.79 -2.06
N ASP A 32 1.53 16.79 -1.42
CA ASP A 32 2.91 17.19 -1.70
C ASP A 32 3.95 16.48 -0.82
N ASN A 33 3.52 15.93 0.33
CA ASN A 33 4.40 15.32 1.32
C ASN A 33 3.66 14.32 2.20
N ASN A 34 4.40 13.62 3.07
CA ASN A 34 3.82 12.61 3.97
C ASN A 34 2.82 13.21 4.97
N ASP A 35 3.02 14.43 5.46
CA ASP A 35 2.10 15.06 6.42
C ASP A 35 0.75 15.33 5.77
N THR A 36 0.74 15.85 4.53
CA THR A 36 -0.48 16.08 3.75
C THR A 36 -1.16 14.76 3.43
N LEU A 37 -0.39 13.73 3.05
CA LEU A 37 -0.90 12.37 2.81
C LEU A 37 -1.62 11.81 4.05
N VAL A 38 -0.98 11.89 5.21
CA VAL A 38 -1.57 11.39 6.47
C VAL A 38 -2.86 12.12 6.80
N LYS A 39 -2.89 13.46 6.70
CA LYS A 39 -4.10 14.27 6.94
C LYS A 39 -5.25 13.90 6.01
N VAL A 40 -4.97 13.69 4.73
CA VAL A 40 -5.95 13.25 3.73
C VAL A 40 -6.51 11.88 4.12
N CYS A 41 -5.65 10.91 4.42
CA CYS A 41 -6.07 9.56 4.81
C CYS A 41 -6.90 9.58 6.11
N GLN A 42 -6.49 10.34 7.13
CA GLN A 42 -7.23 10.50 8.38
C GLN A 42 -8.63 11.12 8.16
N SER A 43 -8.70 12.13 7.28
CA SER A 43 -10.00 12.74 6.91
C SER A 43 -10.93 11.74 6.24
N ILE A 44 -10.41 10.89 5.34
CA ILE A 44 -11.19 9.84 4.68
C ILE A 44 -11.65 8.79 5.70
N ILE A 45 -10.75 8.31 6.57
CA ILE A 45 -11.07 7.35 7.64
C ILE A 45 -12.15 7.91 8.59
N GLY A 46 -12.06 9.17 8.94
CA GLY A 46 -13.05 9.83 9.80
C GLY A 46 -14.45 9.93 9.20
N LYS A 47 -14.56 9.97 7.87
CA LYS A 47 -15.83 10.03 7.13
C LYS A 47 -16.38 8.65 6.74
N THR A 48 -15.57 7.61 6.86
CA THR A 48 -15.90 6.24 6.47
C THR A 48 -15.78 5.30 7.67
N LYS A 49 -16.05 4.02 7.47
CA LYS A 49 -15.82 2.98 8.49
C LYS A 49 -14.53 2.19 8.23
N LEU A 50 -13.68 2.66 7.33
CA LEU A 50 -12.39 2.05 7.04
C LEU A 50 -11.54 1.98 8.31
N GLU A 51 -10.84 0.88 8.53
CA GLU A 51 -9.85 0.78 9.60
C GLU A 51 -8.49 1.27 9.14
N TYR A 52 -8.11 0.95 7.90
CA TYR A 52 -6.80 1.28 7.36
C TYR A 52 -6.87 1.75 5.92
N ILE A 53 -5.97 2.68 5.58
CA ILE A 53 -5.61 3.04 4.21
C ILE A 53 -4.13 2.72 4.04
N VAL A 54 -3.79 1.89 3.05
CA VAL A 54 -2.42 1.62 2.63
C VAL A 54 -2.17 2.40 1.34
N ALA A 55 -1.60 3.59 1.48
CA ALA A 55 -1.33 4.49 0.37
C ALA A 55 -0.06 4.06 -0.38
N LYS A 56 -0.19 3.70 -1.65
CA LYS A 56 0.92 3.33 -2.54
C LYS A 56 1.58 4.60 -3.10
N LYS A 57 2.90 4.73 -2.92
CA LYS A 57 3.69 5.90 -3.36
C LYS A 57 4.69 5.58 -4.47
N GLY A 58 4.49 4.47 -5.20
CA GLY A 58 5.40 4.01 -6.24
C GLY A 58 6.80 3.73 -5.70
N GLU A 59 7.81 4.37 -6.30
CA GLU A 59 9.22 4.25 -5.89
C GLU A 59 9.53 4.76 -4.47
N ASN A 60 8.59 5.49 -3.85
CA ASN A 60 8.69 5.96 -2.47
C ASN A 60 8.03 5.02 -1.45
N GLY A 61 7.64 3.82 -1.88
CA GLY A 61 7.08 2.78 -1.01
C GLY A 61 5.62 2.99 -0.64
N MET A 62 5.30 2.82 0.64
CA MET A 62 3.93 2.86 1.13
C MET A 62 3.81 3.67 2.43
N THR A 63 2.61 4.17 2.69
CA THR A 63 2.25 4.72 4.00
C THR A 63 0.96 4.05 4.46
N VAL A 64 1.00 3.46 5.63
CA VAL A 64 -0.18 2.90 6.31
C VAL A 64 -0.72 3.94 7.26
N VAL A 65 -2.00 4.27 7.11
CA VAL A 65 -2.72 5.15 8.05
C VAL A 65 -3.92 4.38 8.57
N GLY A 66 -4.06 4.35 9.88
CA GLY A 66 -5.14 3.67 10.57
C GLY A 66 -5.93 4.59 11.48
N ARG A 67 -6.98 4.04 12.10
CA ARG A 67 -7.67 4.70 13.19
C ARG A 67 -6.73 4.90 14.37
N ASN A 68 -7.13 5.74 15.32
CA ASN A 68 -6.36 6.05 16.53
C ASN A 68 -4.94 6.57 16.24
N GLU A 69 -4.82 7.39 15.19
CA GLU A 69 -3.57 8.06 14.81
C GLU A 69 -2.42 7.10 14.43
N PHE A 70 -2.73 5.84 14.13
CA PHE A 70 -1.72 4.91 13.67
C PHE A 70 -1.16 5.36 12.31
N VAL A 71 0.15 5.50 12.20
CA VAL A 71 0.88 5.83 10.98
C VAL A 71 2.16 5.02 10.91
N SER A 72 2.42 4.40 9.75
CA SER A 72 3.68 3.74 9.43
C SER A 72 4.12 4.10 8.03
N HIS A 73 5.39 4.45 7.85
CA HIS A 73 6.00 4.75 6.56
C HIS A 73 6.97 3.62 6.21
N ILE A 74 6.75 2.98 5.07
CA ILE A 74 7.54 1.86 4.56
C ILE A 74 8.24 2.31 3.29
N ASN A 75 9.57 2.35 3.31
CA ASN A 75 10.36 2.71 2.14
C ASN A 75 10.29 1.60 1.09
N ALA A 76 10.35 1.98 -0.20
CA ALA A 76 10.47 1.00 -1.27
C ALA A 76 11.85 0.36 -1.27
N HIS A 77 11.89 -0.93 -1.64
CA HIS A 77 13.15 -1.57 -2.03
C HIS A 77 13.62 -0.99 -3.37
N GLN A 78 14.92 -0.71 -3.48
CA GLN A 78 15.49 -0.19 -4.73
C GLN A 78 15.53 -1.30 -5.78
N VAL A 79 14.97 -1.02 -6.96
CA VAL A 79 14.92 -1.96 -8.08
C VAL A 79 15.51 -1.29 -9.32
N SER A 80 16.47 -1.94 -9.97
CA SER A 80 17.05 -1.48 -11.23
C SER A 80 16.10 -1.81 -12.40
N ASN A 81 15.82 -0.83 -13.27
CA ASN A 81 14.95 -0.98 -14.44
C ASN A 81 13.56 -1.57 -14.09
N PRO A 82 12.77 -0.91 -13.23
CA PRO A 82 11.51 -1.47 -12.75
C PRO A 82 10.45 -1.53 -13.86
N ASP A 83 9.75 -2.68 -13.93
CA ASP A 83 8.52 -2.85 -14.69
C ASP A 83 7.34 -2.89 -13.71
N VAL A 84 6.55 -1.83 -13.69
CA VAL A 84 5.45 -1.67 -12.71
C VAL A 84 4.19 -2.47 -13.06
N THR A 85 4.22 -3.26 -14.14
CA THR A 85 3.08 -4.07 -14.59
C THR A 85 2.68 -5.08 -13.51
N GLY A 86 1.42 -5.01 -13.07
CA GLY A 86 0.89 -5.93 -12.05
C GLY A 86 1.31 -5.67 -10.60
N ALA A 87 2.14 -4.65 -10.34
CA ALA A 87 2.59 -4.32 -8.98
C ALA A 87 1.44 -4.05 -8.02
N GLY A 88 0.41 -3.30 -8.45
CA GLY A 88 -0.77 -3.00 -7.63
C GLY A 88 -1.55 -4.24 -7.22
N ASP A 89 -1.77 -5.16 -8.13
CA ASP A 89 -2.48 -6.42 -7.89
C ASP A 89 -1.67 -7.33 -6.96
N THR A 90 -0.35 -7.35 -7.11
CA THR A 90 0.57 -8.06 -6.21
C THR A 90 0.49 -7.51 -4.78
N VAL A 91 0.48 -6.17 -4.62
CA VAL A 91 0.31 -5.53 -3.31
C VAL A 91 -0.97 -6.00 -2.64
N ILE A 92 -2.11 -5.97 -3.34
CA ILE A 92 -3.41 -6.37 -2.76
C ILE A 92 -3.38 -7.84 -2.35
N ALA A 93 -2.89 -8.72 -3.20
CA ALA A 93 -2.81 -10.15 -2.92
C ALA A 93 -1.93 -10.45 -1.71
N ALA A 94 -0.69 -9.94 -1.70
CA ALA A 94 0.27 -10.17 -0.61
C ALA A 94 -0.20 -9.54 0.71
N LEU A 95 -0.71 -8.29 0.67
CA LEU A 95 -1.26 -7.61 1.84
C LEU A 95 -2.40 -8.40 2.46
N SER A 96 -3.34 -8.86 1.63
CA SER A 96 -4.52 -9.60 2.11
C SER A 96 -4.12 -10.91 2.78
N LEU A 97 -3.27 -11.71 2.14
CA LEU A 97 -2.78 -12.98 2.68
C LEU A 97 -2.00 -12.78 3.98
N ALA A 98 -1.07 -11.83 3.99
CA ALA A 98 -0.26 -11.54 5.17
C ALA A 98 -1.12 -11.00 6.33
N TYR A 99 -2.08 -10.11 6.05
CA TYR A 99 -2.96 -9.57 7.09
C TYR A 99 -3.91 -10.62 7.67
N ILE A 100 -4.45 -11.52 6.86
CA ILE A 100 -5.28 -12.64 7.35
C ILE A 100 -4.47 -13.52 8.30
N LYS A 101 -3.21 -13.77 7.98
CA LYS A 101 -2.30 -14.63 8.76
C LYS A 101 -1.83 -13.98 10.05
N THR A 102 -1.39 -12.71 9.98
CA THR A 102 -0.70 -12.03 11.09
C THR A 102 -1.63 -11.18 11.96
N LYS A 103 -2.74 -10.69 11.41
CA LYS A 103 -3.60 -9.65 11.99
C LYS A 103 -2.87 -8.34 12.32
N ASP A 104 -1.69 -8.17 11.77
CA ASP A 104 -0.81 -7.02 11.91
C ASP A 104 -0.70 -6.31 10.56
N ILE A 105 -1.24 -5.08 10.47
CA ILE A 105 -1.29 -4.33 9.22
C ILE A 105 0.09 -3.82 8.80
N ASP A 106 0.94 -3.47 9.76
CA ASP A 106 2.29 -2.98 9.48
C ASP A 106 3.14 -4.09 8.87
N ARG A 107 3.18 -5.24 9.53
CA ARG A 107 3.87 -6.42 9.02
C ARG A 107 3.32 -6.88 7.66
N ALA A 108 2.00 -6.82 7.47
CA ALA A 108 1.39 -7.16 6.20
C ALA A 108 1.78 -6.20 5.07
N ALA A 109 1.87 -4.90 5.37
CA ALA A 109 2.30 -3.89 4.41
C ALA A 109 3.79 -4.02 4.06
N ILE A 110 4.67 -4.34 5.02
CA ILE A 110 6.08 -4.65 4.76
C ILE A 110 6.21 -5.84 3.80
N ILE A 111 5.49 -6.93 4.04
CA ILE A 111 5.50 -8.11 3.16
C ILE A 111 4.97 -7.75 1.76
N ALA A 112 3.89 -6.96 1.67
CA ALA A 112 3.32 -6.54 0.39
C ALA A 112 4.28 -5.62 -0.40
N ASN A 113 5.01 -4.75 0.29
CA ASN A 113 6.03 -3.89 -0.30
C ASN A 113 7.20 -4.71 -0.88
N ALA A 114 7.68 -5.71 -0.15
CA ALA A 114 8.71 -6.64 -0.64
C ALA A 114 8.21 -7.47 -1.84
N ALA A 115 6.97 -7.98 -1.78
CA ALA A 115 6.37 -8.71 -2.91
C ALA A 115 6.26 -7.85 -4.18
N ALA A 116 5.86 -6.57 -4.03
CA ALA A 116 5.84 -5.62 -5.13
C ALA A 116 7.23 -5.41 -5.72
N ALA A 117 8.26 -5.25 -4.89
CA ALA A 117 9.64 -5.07 -5.32
C ALA A 117 10.16 -6.28 -6.14
N VAL A 118 9.84 -7.51 -5.70
CA VAL A 118 10.16 -8.73 -6.48
C VAL A 118 9.52 -8.69 -7.86
N VAL A 119 8.25 -8.33 -7.95
CA VAL A 119 7.51 -8.32 -9.22
C VAL A 119 8.00 -7.22 -10.14
N VAL A 120 8.22 -5.99 -9.65
CA VAL A 120 8.70 -4.89 -10.50
C VAL A 120 10.15 -5.08 -10.98
N GLY A 121 10.91 -5.97 -10.35
CA GLY A 121 12.25 -6.39 -10.82
C GLY A 121 12.20 -7.40 -11.97
N LYS A 122 11.02 -7.87 -12.35
CA LYS A 122 10.81 -8.85 -13.43
C LYS A 122 10.12 -8.18 -14.61
N GLN A 123 10.43 -8.61 -15.83
CA GLN A 123 9.79 -8.08 -17.03
C GLN A 123 8.38 -8.66 -17.23
N GLY A 124 7.43 -7.81 -17.59
CA GLY A 124 6.04 -8.19 -17.88
C GLY A 124 5.25 -8.63 -16.64
N THR A 125 4.14 -9.33 -16.87
CA THR A 125 3.32 -9.86 -15.79
C THR A 125 4.06 -10.99 -15.07
N ALA A 126 4.43 -10.78 -13.82
CA ALA A 126 5.21 -11.70 -13.02
C ALA A 126 4.53 -12.01 -11.67
N PHE A 127 5.06 -12.97 -10.94
CA PHE A 127 4.65 -13.31 -9.59
C PHE A 127 5.86 -13.34 -8.66
N ALA A 128 5.62 -13.16 -7.37
CA ALA A 128 6.62 -13.27 -6.31
C ALA A 128 6.43 -14.60 -5.56
N THR A 129 7.53 -15.32 -5.32
CA THR A 129 7.51 -16.50 -4.44
C THR A 129 7.79 -16.09 -2.99
N PHE A 130 7.45 -16.96 -2.05
CA PHE A 130 7.74 -16.72 -0.62
C PHE A 130 9.24 -16.63 -0.36
N GLU A 131 10.05 -17.45 -1.06
CA GLU A 131 11.50 -17.42 -0.95
C GLU A 131 12.08 -16.09 -1.40
N GLU A 132 11.64 -15.55 -2.53
CA GLU A 132 12.09 -14.27 -3.05
C GLU A 132 11.73 -13.11 -2.10
N ILE A 133 10.51 -13.13 -1.55
CA ILE A 133 10.06 -12.14 -0.56
C ILE A 133 10.91 -12.21 0.71
N ASN A 134 11.15 -13.42 1.23
CA ASN A 134 11.95 -13.61 2.43
C ASN A 134 13.39 -13.16 2.25
N LEU A 135 14.00 -13.43 1.10
CA LEU A 135 15.36 -12.97 0.79
C LEU A 135 15.49 -11.45 0.83
N LEU A 136 14.51 -10.72 0.30
CA LEU A 136 14.49 -9.26 0.41
C LEU A 136 14.36 -8.79 1.87
N LEU A 137 13.45 -9.38 2.64
CA LEU A 137 13.22 -9.00 4.04
C LEU A 137 14.39 -9.34 4.97
N GLU A 138 15.21 -10.34 4.63
CA GLU A 138 16.43 -10.69 5.38
C GLU A 138 17.61 -9.80 5.00
N GLY A 139 17.66 -9.33 3.76
CA GLY A 139 18.71 -8.43 3.27
C GLY A 139 18.66 -7.01 3.84
N ASP A 140 17.53 -6.62 4.41
CA ASP A 140 17.31 -5.30 5.05
C ASP A 140 17.70 -5.28 6.55
N LYS A 141 18.25 -6.36 7.10
CA LYS A 141 18.77 -6.47 8.48
C LYS A 141 20.27 -6.18 8.50
#